data_b4f23eb1999914fff81fbc857fdb5cb5
#
_entry.id   b4f23eb1999914fff81fbc857fdb5cb5
#
_cell.length_a   1.000
_cell.length_b   1.000
_cell.length_c   1.000
_cell.angle_alpha   90.00
_cell.angle_beta   90.00
_cell.angle_gamma   90.00
#
_symmetry.space_group_name_H-M   'P 1'
#
loop_
_entity.id
_entity.type
_entity.pdbx_description
1 polymer ?
#
loop_
_entity_poly.entity_id
_entity_poly.type
_entity_poly.pdbx_seq_one_letter_code
_entity_poly.pdbx_strand_id
1 'polypeptide(L)'
;MLSSAIISNTCVTLLFVIIRVMRSVLSLRMAISLCLLLSGCASQQPEEGSAASPITFLQVKAAPDSYRGQSVVFAGEVLSARRLKEATRIEILQLPLDRSGHLGTDRTLSQGRFVAMHREFLDPATIPPGTRLTVTGEVTGSITLPLDETEYSYPVIEARHIEVLPPEVAAQWRRPYPYPYMGPGPYWGPYGGSPYWRPWPYRW
;
A
#
# COMPACT_ATOMS: atom_id res chain seq x y z
N MET A 1 -61.34 -66.44 26.04
CA MET A 1 -59.90 -66.13 26.43
C MET A 1 -59.05 -65.65 25.28
N LEU A 2 -59.54 -65.35 24.08
CA LEU A 2 -58.69 -64.85 22.94
C LEU A 2 -58.64 -63.34 22.75
N SER A 3 -59.46 -62.54 23.45
CA SER A 3 -59.59 -61.12 23.28
C SER A 3 -58.47 -60.32 24.02
N SER A 4 -57.89 -60.85 25.09
CA SER A 4 -56.92 -60.15 25.91
C SER A 4 -55.49 -60.13 25.30
N ALA A 5 -55.14 -61.15 24.53
CA ALA A 5 -53.80 -61.25 23.90
C ALA A 5 -53.60 -60.35 22.69
N ILE A 6 -54.66 -59.99 21.97
CA ILE A 6 -54.62 -59.17 20.79
C ILE A 6 -54.43 -57.69 21.19
N ILE A 7 -55.04 -57.27 22.28
CA ILE A 7 -54.92 -55.89 22.80
C ILE A 7 -53.51 -55.62 23.34
N SER A 8 -52.87 -56.61 23.96
CA SER A 8 -51.47 -56.46 24.45
C SER A 8 -50.44 -56.30 23.34
N ASN A 9 -50.61 -57.00 22.23
CA ASN A 9 -49.66 -56.98 21.13
C ASN A 9 -49.77 -55.71 20.31
N THR A 10 -50.95 -55.15 20.13
CA THR A 10 -51.13 -53.83 19.46
C THR A 10 -50.60 -52.68 20.29
N CYS A 11 -50.71 -52.73 21.61
CA CYS A 11 -50.12 -51.68 22.48
C CYS A 11 -48.58 -51.66 22.43
N VAL A 12 -47.97 -52.85 22.42
CA VAL A 12 -46.50 -52.97 22.32
C VAL A 12 -45.98 -52.48 20.95
N THR A 13 -46.67 -52.85 19.88
CA THR A 13 -46.30 -52.35 18.53
C THR A 13 -46.45 -50.85 18.39
N LEU A 14 -47.48 -50.27 18.96
CA LEU A 14 -47.67 -48.79 18.94
C LEU A 14 -46.57 -48.07 19.74
N LEU A 15 -46.18 -48.61 20.89
CA LEU A 15 -45.12 -48.09 21.71
C LEU A 15 -43.77 -48.13 20.96
N PHE A 16 -43.44 -49.22 20.27
CA PHE A 16 -42.22 -49.30 19.44
C PHE A 16 -42.19 -48.30 18.29
N VAL A 17 -43.32 -48.06 17.62
CA VAL A 17 -43.43 -47.06 16.54
C VAL A 17 -43.20 -45.64 17.10
N ILE A 18 -43.80 -45.30 18.25
CA ILE A 18 -43.64 -44.01 18.89
C ILE A 18 -42.16 -43.79 19.29
N ILE A 19 -41.53 -44.78 19.87
CA ILE A 19 -40.09 -44.69 20.25
C ILE A 19 -39.21 -44.52 19.02
N ARG A 20 -39.49 -45.21 17.91
CA ARG A 20 -38.72 -45.02 16.66
C ARG A 20 -38.92 -43.63 16.08
N VAL A 21 -40.12 -43.11 16.04
CA VAL A 21 -40.41 -41.75 15.56
C VAL A 21 -39.76 -40.70 16.44
N MET A 22 -39.82 -40.84 17.77
CA MET A 22 -39.14 -39.94 18.70
C MET A 22 -37.61 -39.96 18.50
N ARG A 23 -36.98 -41.12 18.31
CA ARG A 23 -35.53 -41.20 18.05
C ARG A 23 -35.15 -40.57 16.72
N SER A 24 -35.91 -40.72 15.67
CA SER A 24 -35.66 -40.10 14.39
C SER A 24 -35.82 -38.58 14.42
N VAL A 25 -36.79 -38.05 15.14
CA VAL A 25 -36.98 -36.60 15.33
C VAL A 25 -35.83 -36.01 16.18
N LEU A 26 -35.36 -36.72 17.20
CA LEU A 26 -34.28 -36.29 18.07
C LEU A 26 -32.93 -36.26 17.31
N SER A 27 -32.68 -37.31 16.48
CA SER A 27 -31.46 -37.33 15.65
C SER A 27 -31.45 -36.27 14.56
N LEU A 28 -32.60 -35.95 13.96
CA LEU A 28 -32.76 -34.88 12.98
C LEU A 28 -32.50 -33.50 13.61
N ARG A 29 -33.00 -33.28 14.82
CA ARG A 29 -32.75 -32.02 15.57
C ARG A 29 -31.28 -31.87 15.96
N MET A 30 -30.60 -32.94 16.37
CA MET A 30 -29.16 -32.91 16.64
C MET A 30 -28.34 -32.63 15.39
N ALA A 31 -28.71 -33.23 14.25
CA ALA A 31 -28.02 -32.97 12.98
C ALA A 31 -28.18 -31.51 12.52
N ILE A 32 -29.37 -30.95 12.64
CA ILE A 32 -29.63 -29.53 12.31
C ILE A 32 -28.86 -28.60 13.25
N SER A 33 -28.81 -28.90 14.56
CA SER A 33 -28.07 -28.11 15.53
C SER A 33 -26.56 -28.16 15.27
N LEU A 34 -26.03 -29.31 14.87
CA LEU A 34 -24.62 -29.49 14.52
C LEU A 34 -24.26 -28.73 13.23
N CYS A 35 -25.13 -28.72 12.22
CA CYS A 35 -24.95 -27.92 11.01
C CYS A 35 -24.95 -26.40 11.30
N LEU A 36 -25.79 -25.94 12.21
CA LEU A 36 -25.82 -24.53 12.60
C LEU A 36 -24.59 -24.10 13.38
N LEU A 37 -23.93 -24.99 14.12
CA LEU A 37 -22.70 -24.71 14.82
C LEU A 37 -21.46 -24.68 13.88
N LEU A 38 -21.52 -25.39 12.77
CA LEU A 38 -20.45 -25.40 11.75
C LEU A 38 -20.52 -24.22 10.77
N SER A 39 -21.64 -23.52 10.70
CA SER A 39 -21.80 -22.33 9.85
C SER A 39 -21.20 -21.05 10.45
N GLY A 40 -20.64 -21.11 11.66
CA GLY A 40 -20.08 -19.97 12.39
C GLY A 40 -18.65 -19.57 12.01
N CYS A 41 -17.99 -20.28 11.11
CA CYS A 41 -16.71 -19.85 10.52
C CYS A 41 -16.92 -19.17 9.17
N ALA A 42 -17.79 -18.17 9.10
CA ALA A 42 -17.62 -17.12 8.12
C ALA A 42 -16.36 -16.37 8.58
N SER A 43 -15.21 -16.67 7.96
CA SER A 43 -14.06 -15.81 7.96
C SER A 43 -14.59 -14.40 7.67
N GLN A 44 -14.59 -13.54 8.69
CA GLN A 44 -14.59 -12.10 8.46
C GLN A 44 -13.31 -11.85 7.65
N GLN A 45 -13.43 -11.90 6.32
CA GLN A 45 -12.55 -11.11 5.50
C GLN A 45 -12.67 -9.71 6.10
N PRO A 46 -11.54 -9.07 6.44
CA PRO A 46 -11.59 -7.64 6.68
C PRO A 46 -12.31 -7.11 5.44
N GLU A 47 -13.47 -6.52 5.63
CA GLU A 47 -14.06 -5.67 4.63
C GLU A 47 -12.92 -4.72 4.26
N GLU A 48 -12.24 -4.97 3.14
CA GLU A 48 -11.57 -3.91 2.40
C GLU A 48 -12.68 -2.91 2.19
N GLY A 49 -12.69 -1.95 3.15
CA GLY A 49 -13.78 -1.01 3.32
C GLY A 49 -14.08 -0.46 1.96
N SER A 50 -15.35 -0.42 1.65
CA SER A 50 -15.96 0.27 0.51
C SER A 50 -14.90 1.26 -0.02
N ALA A 51 -14.33 0.99 -1.20
CA ALA A 51 -13.23 1.77 -1.73
C ALA A 51 -13.77 3.18 -1.98
N ALA A 52 -13.81 3.95 -0.88
CA ALA A 52 -13.97 5.38 -0.95
C ALA A 52 -12.86 5.82 -1.89
N SER A 53 -13.25 6.40 -3.01
CA SER A 53 -12.29 6.87 -4.01
C SER A 53 -11.15 7.57 -3.28
N PRO A 54 -9.89 7.22 -3.54
CA PRO A 54 -8.77 7.74 -2.79
C PRO A 54 -8.83 9.26 -2.79
N ILE A 55 -8.72 9.86 -1.61
CA ILE A 55 -8.76 11.32 -1.45
C ILE A 55 -7.64 11.92 -2.28
N THR A 56 -8.01 12.77 -3.21
CA THR A 56 -7.03 13.40 -4.10
C THR A 56 -6.40 14.63 -3.44
N PHE A 57 -5.19 14.95 -3.83
CA PHE A 57 -4.52 16.16 -3.34
C PHE A 57 -5.30 17.43 -3.63
N LEU A 58 -5.92 17.55 -4.81
CA LEU A 58 -6.73 18.72 -5.19
C LEU A 58 -7.93 18.93 -4.26
N GLN A 59 -8.58 17.85 -3.82
CA GLN A 59 -9.69 17.93 -2.87
C GLN A 59 -9.22 18.47 -1.52
N VAL A 60 -8.11 17.93 -0.99
CA VAL A 60 -7.53 18.40 0.28
C VAL A 60 -7.06 19.84 0.18
N LYS A 61 -6.43 20.22 -0.93
CA LYS A 61 -5.97 21.58 -1.18
C LYS A 61 -7.13 22.59 -1.25
N ALA A 62 -8.24 22.21 -1.87
CA ALA A 62 -9.40 23.09 -2.01
C ALA A 62 -10.15 23.32 -0.68
N ALA A 63 -10.22 22.30 0.18
CA ALA A 63 -10.96 22.37 1.44
C ALA A 63 -10.25 21.55 2.55
N PRO A 64 -9.06 21.97 3.04
CA PRO A 64 -8.26 21.20 4.00
C PRO A 64 -9.04 20.86 5.29
N ASP A 65 -9.86 21.77 5.76
CA ASP A 65 -10.61 21.59 7.00
C ASP A 65 -11.70 20.52 6.89
N SER A 66 -12.24 20.29 5.69
CA SER A 66 -13.25 19.26 5.43
C SER A 66 -12.66 17.83 5.50
N TYR A 67 -11.35 17.72 5.38
CA TYR A 67 -10.62 16.44 5.38
C TYR A 67 -9.81 16.22 6.66
N ARG A 68 -9.99 17.05 7.71
CA ARG A 68 -9.31 16.87 8.99
C ARG A 68 -9.54 15.47 9.57
N GLY A 69 -8.48 14.86 10.07
CA GLY A 69 -8.50 13.51 10.64
C GLY A 69 -8.57 12.38 9.60
N GLN A 70 -8.66 12.71 8.34
CA GLN A 70 -8.66 11.68 7.28
C GLN A 70 -7.23 11.28 6.91
N SER A 71 -7.01 9.98 6.76
CA SER A 71 -5.72 9.42 6.34
C SER A 71 -5.54 9.57 4.85
N VAL A 72 -4.37 10.06 4.46
CA VAL A 72 -4.00 10.32 3.07
C VAL A 72 -2.59 9.79 2.79
N VAL A 73 -2.33 9.49 1.52
CA VAL A 73 -1.00 9.15 1.02
C VAL A 73 -0.68 10.11 -0.12
N PHE A 74 0.29 10.98 0.11
CA PHE A 74 0.76 11.90 -0.91
C PHE A 74 2.26 11.73 -1.13
N ALA A 75 2.69 11.96 -2.35
CA ALA A 75 4.09 11.87 -2.71
C ALA A 75 4.57 13.17 -3.33
N GLY A 76 5.88 13.36 -3.32
CA GLY A 76 6.44 14.57 -3.89
C GLY A 76 7.94 14.70 -3.68
N GLU A 77 8.41 15.88 -3.96
CA GLU A 77 9.82 16.27 -3.85
C GLU A 77 9.99 17.29 -2.73
N VAL A 78 10.95 17.07 -1.85
CA VAL A 78 11.31 17.97 -0.75
C VAL A 78 11.83 19.28 -1.32
N LEU A 79 11.22 20.39 -0.92
CA LEU A 79 11.68 21.74 -1.20
C LEU A 79 12.51 22.30 -0.05
N SER A 80 12.07 22.06 1.19
CA SER A 80 12.80 22.43 2.40
C SER A 80 12.41 21.52 3.56
N ALA A 81 13.36 21.33 4.48
CA ALA A 81 13.11 20.65 5.75
C ALA A 81 13.72 21.46 6.89
N ARG A 82 12.96 21.64 7.98
CA ARG A 82 13.41 22.40 9.16
C ARG A 82 13.00 21.69 10.44
N ARG A 83 13.94 21.50 11.35
CA ARG A 83 13.64 21.02 12.70
C ARG A 83 13.05 22.13 13.53
N LEU A 84 11.87 21.88 14.08
CA LEU A 84 11.20 22.69 15.10
C LEU A 84 11.42 22.06 16.48
N LYS A 85 10.87 22.67 17.53
CA LYS A 85 11.01 22.15 18.91
C LYS A 85 10.42 20.75 19.06
N GLU A 86 9.22 20.52 18.50
CA GLU A 86 8.44 19.30 18.72
C GLU A 86 8.28 18.43 17.46
N ALA A 87 8.61 18.97 16.29
CA ALA A 87 8.42 18.27 15.02
C ALA A 87 9.46 18.69 13.99
N THR A 88 9.63 17.89 12.93
CA THR A 88 10.31 18.32 11.72
C THR A 88 9.26 18.74 10.70
N ARG A 89 9.34 19.99 10.23
CA ARG A 89 8.49 20.51 9.17
C ARG A 89 9.18 20.29 7.83
N ILE A 90 8.47 19.68 6.91
CA ILE A 90 8.96 19.38 5.56
C ILE A 90 8.00 20.04 4.58
N GLU A 91 8.52 20.91 3.73
CA GLU A 91 7.77 21.50 2.63
C GLU A 91 8.00 20.65 1.38
N ILE A 92 6.92 20.24 0.74
CA ILE A 92 6.95 19.24 -0.34
C ILE A 92 6.18 19.78 -1.53
N LEU A 93 6.80 19.70 -2.71
CA LEU A 93 6.13 19.86 -4.00
C LEU A 93 5.41 18.55 -4.31
N GLN A 94 4.07 18.58 -4.33
CA GLN A 94 3.30 17.38 -4.64
C GLN A 94 3.55 16.94 -6.08
N LEU A 95 3.80 15.65 -6.27
CA LEU A 95 3.89 15.03 -7.58
C LEU A 95 2.97 13.80 -7.64
N PRO A 96 2.35 13.54 -8.78
CA PRO A 96 1.45 12.41 -8.92
C PRO A 96 2.22 11.09 -8.86
N LEU A 97 1.63 10.10 -8.18
CA LEU A 97 2.02 8.70 -8.29
C LEU A 97 1.33 8.08 -9.49
N ASP A 98 2.04 7.29 -10.26
CA ASP A 98 1.45 6.45 -11.29
C ASP A 98 0.72 5.24 -10.68
N ARG A 99 0.06 4.44 -11.53
CA ARG A 99 -0.65 3.23 -11.09
C ARG A 99 0.26 2.14 -10.50
N SER A 100 1.54 2.23 -10.75
CA SER A 100 2.56 1.32 -10.24
C SER A 100 3.23 1.84 -8.96
N GLY A 101 2.78 2.99 -8.44
CA GLY A 101 3.34 3.64 -7.26
C GLY A 101 4.66 4.39 -7.52
N HIS A 102 5.06 4.59 -8.78
CA HIS A 102 6.23 5.37 -9.09
C HIS A 102 5.89 6.85 -9.11
N LEU A 103 6.79 7.65 -8.57
CA LEU A 103 6.67 9.09 -8.55
C LEU A 103 7.11 9.68 -9.89
N GLY A 104 6.25 10.50 -10.48
CA GLY A 104 6.59 11.25 -11.70
C GLY A 104 7.80 12.16 -11.50
N THR A 105 8.61 12.33 -12.55
CA THR A 105 9.78 13.22 -12.56
C THR A 105 9.44 14.63 -12.98
N ASP A 106 8.34 14.78 -13.68
CA ASP A 106 7.92 16.05 -14.26
C ASP A 106 7.25 16.93 -13.20
N ARG A 107 7.98 17.96 -12.76
CA ARG A 107 7.48 18.96 -11.80
C ARG A 107 6.31 19.81 -12.36
N THR A 108 6.13 19.86 -13.67
CA THR A 108 5.04 20.62 -14.27
C THR A 108 3.68 19.97 -14.01
N LEU A 109 3.66 18.68 -13.66
CA LEU A 109 2.46 17.94 -13.27
C LEU A 109 2.06 18.16 -11.81
N SER A 110 2.81 18.98 -11.08
CA SER A 110 2.52 19.30 -9.69
C SER A 110 1.16 20.01 -9.55
N GLN A 111 0.37 19.55 -8.58
CA GLN A 111 -0.89 20.19 -8.23
C GLN A 111 -0.73 21.25 -7.12
N GLY A 112 0.49 21.43 -6.62
CA GLY A 112 0.83 22.43 -5.62
C GLY A 112 1.79 21.92 -4.55
N ARG A 113 1.79 22.60 -3.40
CA ARG A 113 2.68 22.28 -2.28
C ARG A 113 1.87 21.91 -1.04
N PHE A 114 2.45 21.11 -0.17
CA PHE A 114 1.93 20.80 1.16
C PHE A 114 3.04 20.75 2.20
N VAL A 115 2.66 20.81 3.45
CA VAL A 115 3.57 20.69 4.58
C VAL A 115 3.31 19.37 5.30
N ALA A 116 4.35 18.58 5.49
CA ALA A 116 4.33 17.42 6.35
C ALA A 116 4.98 17.79 7.71
N MET A 117 4.28 17.47 8.80
CA MET A 117 4.75 17.63 10.17
C MET A 117 5.06 16.25 10.74
N HIS A 118 6.34 15.95 10.99
CA HIS A 118 6.77 14.68 11.56
C HIS A 118 7.25 14.88 12.99
N ARG A 119 6.55 14.26 13.96
CA ARG A 119 6.85 14.45 15.39
C ARG A 119 8.13 13.77 15.83
N GLU A 120 8.40 12.60 15.31
CA GLU A 120 9.63 11.88 15.61
C GLU A 120 10.84 12.67 15.12
N PHE A 121 12.00 12.36 15.69
CA PHE A 121 13.23 13.01 15.27
C PHE A 121 13.59 12.58 13.85
N LEU A 122 13.58 13.54 12.95
CA LEU A 122 14.06 13.37 11.58
C LEU A 122 15.06 14.50 11.30
N ASP A 123 16.31 14.10 11.03
CA ASP A 123 17.36 15.07 10.71
C ASP A 123 17.13 15.65 9.30
N PRO A 124 16.95 16.97 9.17
CA PRO A 124 16.80 17.60 7.86
C PRO A 124 17.94 17.31 6.88
N ALA A 125 19.13 17.01 7.36
CA ALA A 125 20.28 16.67 6.50
C ALA A 125 20.10 15.34 5.76
N THR A 126 19.25 14.43 6.28
CA THR A 126 18.95 13.13 5.64
C THR A 126 17.94 13.23 4.50
N ILE A 127 17.20 14.34 4.43
CA ILE A 127 16.18 14.64 3.43
C ILE A 127 16.41 16.00 2.78
N PRO A 128 17.56 16.19 2.09
CA PRO A 128 17.88 17.47 1.45
C PRO A 128 16.86 17.83 0.37
N PRO A 129 16.78 19.10 -0.05
CA PRO A 129 15.99 19.51 -1.19
C PRO A 129 16.26 18.64 -2.42
N GLY A 130 15.21 18.27 -3.16
CA GLY A 130 15.28 17.33 -4.27
C GLY A 130 15.08 15.87 -3.89
N THR A 131 15.05 15.53 -2.59
CA THR A 131 14.72 14.18 -2.14
C THR A 131 13.26 13.87 -2.49
N ARG A 132 13.00 12.70 -3.05
CA ARG A 132 11.66 12.21 -3.35
C ARG A 132 11.18 11.32 -2.25
N LEU A 133 9.94 11.52 -1.85
CA LEU A 133 9.35 10.76 -0.75
C LEU A 133 7.84 10.60 -0.88
N THR A 134 7.32 9.61 -0.17
CA THR A 134 5.90 9.41 0.06
C THR A 134 5.60 9.68 1.52
N VAL A 135 4.55 10.41 1.78
CA VAL A 135 4.05 10.74 3.12
C VAL A 135 2.71 10.06 3.32
N THR A 136 2.62 9.22 4.34
CA THR A 136 1.36 8.66 4.84
C THR A 136 1.05 9.34 6.17
N GLY A 137 -0.13 9.93 6.29
CA GLY A 137 -0.49 10.66 7.50
C GLY A 137 -1.92 11.16 7.50
N GLU A 138 -2.25 12.02 8.46
CA GLU A 138 -3.57 12.61 8.63
C GLU A 138 -3.56 14.09 8.27
N VAL A 139 -4.63 14.53 7.60
CA VAL A 139 -4.84 15.96 7.34
C VAL A 139 -5.19 16.65 8.65
N THR A 140 -4.44 17.68 9.02
CA THR A 140 -4.69 18.48 10.25
C THR A 140 -5.26 19.85 9.96
N GLY A 141 -5.31 20.28 8.70
CA GLY A 141 -5.83 21.56 8.26
C GLY A 141 -4.91 22.25 7.27
N SER A 142 -4.73 23.54 7.41
CA SER A 142 -3.84 24.34 6.57
C SER A 142 -3.01 25.33 7.38
N ILE A 143 -1.89 25.76 6.79
CA ILE A 143 -1.05 26.84 7.30
C ILE A 143 -0.71 27.80 6.15
N THR A 144 -0.79 29.10 6.43
CA THR A 144 -0.37 30.12 5.47
C THR A 144 1.08 30.48 5.73
N LEU A 145 1.92 30.34 4.72
CA LEU A 145 3.32 30.69 4.76
C LEU A 145 3.68 31.57 3.54
N PRO A 146 4.68 32.43 3.66
CA PRO A 146 5.16 33.22 2.53
C PRO A 146 5.75 32.29 1.47
N LEU A 147 5.36 32.56 0.24
CA LEU A 147 5.92 31.97 -0.97
C LEU A 147 6.38 33.16 -1.85
N ASP A 148 7.66 33.43 -1.80
CA ASP A 148 8.25 34.65 -2.38
C ASP A 148 7.54 35.93 -1.88
N GLU A 149 6.93 36.70 -2.76
CA GLU A 149 6.22 37.96 -2.44
C GLU A 149 4.73 37.74 -2.09
N THR A 150 4.24 36.50 -2.12
CA THR A 150 2.83 36.19 -1.88
C THR A 150 2.65 35.21 -0.73
N GLU A 151 1.45 35.23 -0.13
CA GLU A 151 1.06 34.22 0.85
C GLU A 151 0.44 33.01 0.13
N TYR A 152 0.86 31.82 0.56
CA TYR A 152 0.34 30.56 0.02
C TYR A 152 -0.19 29.70 1.16
N SER A 153 -1.40 29.16 0.97
CA SER A 153 -2.02 28.22 1.91
C SER A 153 -1.59 26.79 1.60
N TYR A 154 -0.88 26.20 2.53
CA TYR A 154 -0.39 24.83 2.46
C TYR A 154 -1.32 23.91 3.23
N PRO A 155 -1.86 22.86 2.64
CA PRO A 155 -2.43 21.75 3.41
C PRO A 155 -1.37 21.19 4.35
N VAL A 156 -1.75 20.87 5.58
CA VAL A 156 -0.86 20.30 6.60
C VAL A 156 -1.23 18.86 6.85
N ILE A 157 -0.25 17.99 6.78
CA ILE A 157 -0.38 16.57 7.03
C ILE A 157 0.51 16.22 8.22
N GLU A 158 -0.07 15.64 9.26
CA GLU A 158 0.70 15.01 10.33
C GLU A 158 1.20 13.67 9.84
N ALA A 159 2.49 13.61 9.50
CA ALA A 159 3.11 12.43 8.93
C ALA A 159 3.30 11.35 9.99
N ARG A 160 2.69 10.18 9.77
CA ARG A 160 2.91 8.97 10.57
C ARG A 160 4.06 8.14 10.00
N HIS A 161 4.17 8.14 8.68
CA HIS A 161 5.23 7.41 7.98
C HIS A 161 5.75 8.24 6.80
N ILE A 162 7.07 8.25 6.65
CA ILE A 162 7.76 8.90 5.53
C ILE A 162 8.66 7.87 4.90
N GLU A 163 8.43 7.59 3.64
CA GLU A 163 9.24 6.68 2.83
C GLU A 163 10.04 7.49 1.82
N VAL A 164 11.36 7.40 1.91
CA VAL A 164 12.26 8.04 0.95
C VAL A 164 12.41 7.14 -0.26
N LEU A 165 12.05 7.65 -1.42
CA LEU A 165 12.13 6.92 -2.68
C LEU A 165 13.57 6.97 -3.22
N PRO A 166 14.09 5.85 -3.72
CA PRO A 166 15.43 5.84 -4.30
C PRO A 166 15.48 6.75 -5.53
N PRO A 167 16.61 7.46 -5.75
CA PRO A 167 16.79 8.26 -6.97
C PRO A 167 16.65 7.37 -8.20
N GLU A 168 15.89 7.80 -9.21
CA GLU A 168 15.66 7.03 -10.45
C GLU A 168 16.96 6.66 -11.18
N VAL A 169 18.01 7.43 -10.97
CA VAL A 169 19.34 7.13 -11.51
C VAL A 169 19.82 5.74 -11.09
N ALA A 170 19.48 5.29 -9.87
CA ALA A 170 19.84 3.96 -9.40
C ALA A 170 19.03 2.83 -10.11
N ALA A 171 17.84 3.11 -10.59
CA ALA A 171 17.06 2.15 -11.35
C ALA A 171 17.54 2.00 -12.80
N GLN A 172 18.11 3.06 -13.37
CA GLN A 172 18.68 3.04 -14.73
C GLN A 172 19.96 2.21 -14.80
N TRP A 173 20.76 2.19 -13.74
CA TRP A 173 21.98 1.37 -13.65
C TRP A 173 21.69 -0.11 -13.40
N ARG A 174 20.47 -0.46 -12.98
CA ARG A 174 20.05 -1.87 -12.80
C ARG A 174 19.53 -2.53 -14.07
N ARG A 175 19.38 -1.81 -15.17
CA ARG A 175 19.17 -2.47 -16.46
C ARG A 175 20.48 -3.19 -16.80
N PRO A 176 20.49 -4.54 -16.85
CA PRO A 176 21.65 -5.24 -17.35
C PRO A 176 21.93 -4.63 -18.73
N TYR A 177 23.10 -4.06 -18.91
CA TYR A 177 23.53 -3.76 -20.27
C TYR A 177 23.30 -5.04 -21.05
N PRO A 178 22.52 -5.03 -22.13
CA PRO A 178 22.54 -6.15 -23.03
C PRO A 178 23.97 -6.23 -23.50
N TYR A 179 24.74 -7.17 -22.94
CA TYR A 179 26.03 -7.49 -23.50
C TYR A 179 25.76 -7.69 -24.99
N PRO A 180 26.40 -6.95 -25.91
CA PRO A 180 26.33 -7.28 -27.30
C PRO A 180 26.74 -8.74 -27.38
N TYR A 181 25.79 -9.59 -27.78
CA TYR A 181 26.04 -11.00 -28.01
C TYR A 181 27.18 -11.03 -28.99
N MET A 182 28.42 -11.19 -28.49
CA MET A 182 29.54 -11.57 -29.31
C MET A 182 29.24 -13.02 -29.72
N GLY A 183 28.41 -13.15 -30.77
CA GLY A 183 28.28 -14.40 -31.48
C GLY A 183 29.69 -14.88 -31.87
N PRO A 184 29.93 -16.18 -31.93
CA PRO A 184 31.20 -16.71 -32.35
C PRO A 184 31.43 -16.23 -33.79
N GLY A 185 32.18 -15.13 -33.93
CA GLY A 185 32.65 -14.64 -35.21
C GLY A 185 33.64 -15.68 -35.80
N PRO A 186 33.49 -16.07 -37.07
CA PRO A 186 34.30 -17.09 -37.68
C PRO A 186 35.63 -16.51 -38.19
N TYR A 187 36.48 -15.95 -37.34
CA TYR A 187 37.81 -15.48 -37.74
C TYR A 187 38.87 -15.73 -36.68
N TRP A 188 39.22 -16.98 -36.51
CA TRP A 188 40.55 -17.34 -36.06
C TRP A 188 41.42 -17.60 -37.33
N GLY A 189 41.92 -16.55 -37.94
CA GLY A 189 42.99 -16.68 -38.91
C GLY A 189 44.33 -16.76 -38.19
N PRO A 190 45.32 -17.57 -38.68
CA PRO A 190 46.59 -17.82 -38.01
C PRO A 190 47.63 -16.69 -38.14
N TYR A 191 47.25 -15.47 -38.52
CA TYR A 191 48.13 -14.32 -38.67
C TYR A 191 47.50 -13.08 -38.05
N GLY A 192 47.66 -12.91 -36.76
CA GLY A 192 47.13 -11.76 -36.02
C GLY A 192 48.20 -10.95 -35.32
N GLY A 193 48.97 -10.19 -36.02
CA GLY A 193 49.69 -9.04 -35.48
C GLY A 193 48.72 -7.87 -35.37
N SER A 194 48.35 -7.46 -34.18
CA SER A 194 47.59 -6.22 -33.95
C SER A 194 48.53 -5.02 -34.05
N PRO A 195 48.33 -4.07 -35.00
CA PRO A 195 49.25 -2.92 -35.19
C PRO A 195 48.87 -1.68 -34.35
N TYR A 196 48.02 -1.81 -33.31
CA TYR A 196 47.50 -0.61 -32.61
C TYR A 196 47.88 -0.53 -31.14
N TRP A 197 49.05 -0.96 -30.73
CA TRP A 197 49.64 -0.51 -29.48
C TRP A 197 50.52 0.72 -29.75
N ARG A 198 49.93 1.94 -29.79
CA ARG A 198 50.66 3.17 -29.63
C ARG A 198 50.78 3.45 -28.14
N PRO A 199 52.01 3.53 -27.55
CA PRO A 199 52.18 4.00 -26.18
C PRO A 199 51.88 5.52 -26.16
N TRP A 200 51.07 5.91 -25.18
CA TRP A 200 50.85 7.32 -24.90
C TRP A 200 52.13 7.96 -24.41
N PRO A 201 52.61 9.07 -25.00
CA PRO A 201 53.73 9.80 -24.45
C PRO A 201 53.22 10.60 -23.23
N TYR A 202 53.71 10.24 -22.07
CA TYR A 202 53.68 11.14 -20.92
C TYR A 202 54.52 12.37 -21.25
N ARG A 203 53.89 13.52 -21.26
CA ARG A 203 54.59 14.80 -21.30
C ARG A 203 54.24 15.54 -20.01
N TRP A 204 55.32 15.90 -19.34
CA TRP A 204 55.41 16.68 -18.10
C TRP A 204 54.65 18.01 -18.17
#